data_1cfdd660ca83b34f0548721f1ad04f6d
#
_entry.id   1cfdd660ca83b34f0548721f1ad04f6d
#
_cell.length_a   1.000
_cell.length_b   1.000
_cell.length_c   1.000
_cell.angle_alpha   90.00
_cell.angle_beta   90.00
_cell.angle_gamma   90.00
#
_symmetry.space_group_name_H-M   'P 1'
#
loop_
_entity.id
_entity.type
_entity.pdbx_description
1 polymer ?
#
loop_
_entity_poly.entity_id
_entity_poly.type
_entity_poly.pdbx_seq_one_letter_code
_entity_poly.pdbx_strand_id
1 'polypeptide(L)'
;RAQADLVENFLDVLDDLHRVADLDLSNATVEAIMGGIDLVERKFVRTISDAGIEMLDPSEQKFDPEVMEAMIRVPAESDDQVDNVAQVFQKGYSLKGILVRPARVSVYTQS
;
A
#
# COMPACT_ATOMS: atom_id res chain seq x y z
N ARG A 1 -16.50 -6.35 20.79
CA ARG A 1 -15.12 -6.62 21.18
C ARG A 1 -14.19 -6.30 20.04
N ALA A 2 -12.92 -6.05 20.37
CA ALA A 2 -11.97 -5.54 19.39
C ALA A 2 -11.81 -6.46 18.19
N GLN A 3 -11.68 -7.77 18.40
CA GLN A 3 -11.52 -8.71 17.29
C GLN A 3 -12.79 -8.84 16.45
N ALA A 4 -13.95 -8.87 17.10
CA ALA A 4 -15.22 -8.94 16.38
C ALA A 4 -15.45 -7.66 15.58
N ASP A 5 -15.12 -6.49 16.15
CA ASP A 5 -15.26 -5.22 15.46
C ASP A 5 -14.33 -5.14 14.27
N LEU A 6 -13.10 -5.65 14.40
CA LEU A 6 -12.14 -5.67 13.29
C LEU A 6 -12.65 -6.55 12.15
N VAL A 7 -13.15 -7.75 12.48
CA VAL A 7 -13.70 -8.66 11.47
C VAL A 7 -14.89 -8.01 10.78
N GLU A 8 -15.78 -7.37 11.53
CA GLU A 8 -16.95 -6.69 10.96
C GLU A 8 -16.54 -5.61 9.98
N ASN A 9 -15.52 -4.82 10.31
CA ASN A 9 -15.01 -3.78 9.42
C ASN A 9 -14.46 -4.36 8.12
N PHE A 10 -13.75 -5.50 8.20
CA PHE A 10 -13.26 -6.18 6.99
C PHE A 10 -14.40 -6.76 6.17
N LEU A 11 -15.47 -7.24 6.81
CA LEU A 11 -16.63 -7.75 6.10
C LEU A 11 -17.34 -6.62 5.35
N ASP A 12 -17.39 -5.41 5.90
CA ASP A 12 -17.93 -4.25 5.20
C ASP A 12 -17.13 -3.94 3.94
N VAL A 13 -15.80 -4.03 4.02
CA VAL A 13 -14.94 -3.86 2.84
C VAL A 13 -15.22 -4.94 1.81
N LEU A 14 -15.36 -6.18 2.24
CA LEU A 14 -15.69 -7.29 1.36
C LEU A 14 -17.02 -7.09 0.67
N ASP A 15 -18.02 -6.57 1.40
CA ASP A 15 -19.32 -6.26 0.81
C ASP A 15 -19.21 -5.23 -0.31
N ASP A 16 -18.38 -4.19 -0.11
CA ASP A 16 -18.15 -3.19 -1.14
C ASP A 16 -17.44 -3.79 -2.36
N LEU A 17 -16.49 -4.70 -2.12
CA LEU A 17 -15.80 -5.39 -3.20
C LEU A 17 -16.76 -6.26 -4.00
N HIS A 18 -17.66 -6.98 -3.32
CA HIS A 18 -18.69 -7.79 -3.99
C HIS A 18 -19.58 -6.92 -4.87
N ARG A 19 -19.91 -5.71 -4.42
CA ARG A 19 -20.72 -4.78 -5.21
C ARG A 19 -20.03 -4.42 -6.54
N VAL A 20 -18.72 -4.20 -6.48
CA VAL A 20 -17.92 -3.91 -7.69
C VAL A 20 -17.84 -5.14 -8.58
N ALA A 21 -17.57 -6.32 -7.97
CA ALA A 21 -17.45 -7.56 -8.73
C ALA A 21 -18.75 -7.98 -9.42
N ASP A 22 -19.88 -7.60 -8.84
CA ASP A 22 -21.20 -7.96 -9.34
C ASP A 22 -21.80 -6.93 -10.29
N LEU A 23 -21.05 -5.88 -10.64
CA LEU A 23 -21.54 -4.87 -11.59
C LEU A 23 -21.86 -5.50 -12.94
N ASP A 24 -22.95 -5.03 -13.54
CA ASP A 24 -23.33 -5.43 -14.90
C ASP A 24 -22.43 -4.70 -15.89
N LEU A 25 -21.53 -5.44 -16.50
CA LEU A 25 -20.53 -4.86 -17.41
C LEU A 25 -21.13 -4.25 -18.67
N SER A 26 -22.37 -4.66 -19.02
CA SER A 26 -23.02 -4.08 -20.18
C SER A 26 -23.53 -2.65 -19.92
N ASN A 27 -23.71 -2.28 -18.66
CA ASN A 27 -24.19 -0.96 -18.25
C ASN A 27 -23.19 -0.16 -17.42
N ALA A 28 -22.15 -0.79 -16.92
CA ALA A 28 -21.18 -0.11 -16.08
C ALA A 28 -20.18 0.68 -16.92
N THR A 29 -19.87 1.89 -16.47
CA THR A 29 -18.81 2.69 -17.07
C THR A 29 -17.47 2.39 -16.39
N VAL A 30 -16.38 2.67 -17.09
CA VAL A 30 -15.05 2.55 -16.50
C VAL A 30 -14.95 3.45 -15.25
N GLU A 31 -15.52 4.65 -15.33
CA GLU A 31 -15.51 5.56 -14.19
C GLU A 31 -16.22 5.00 -12.97
N ALA A 32 -17.36 4.33 -13.18
CA ALA A 32 -18.09 3.71 -12.07
C ALA A 32 -17.31 2.57 -11.45
N ILE A 33 -16.65 1.75 -12.27
CA ILE A 33 -15.82 0.65 -11.79
C ILE A 33 -14.63 1.19 -11.00
N MET A 34 -13.94 2.17 -11.54
CA MET A 34 -12.78 2.75 -10.87
C MET A 34 -13.18 3.46 -9.57
N GLY A 35 -14.32 4.12 -9.57
CA GLY A 35 -14.86 4.75 -8.36
C GLY A 35 -15.15 3.73 -7.27
N GLY A 36 -15.70 2.58 -7.66
CA GLY A 36 -15.96 1.49 -6.72
C GLY A 36 -14.67 0.90 -6.13
N ILE A 37 -13.67 0.69 -6.98
CA ILE A 37 -12.37 0.19 -6.54
C ILE A 37 -11.70 1.18 -5.58
N ASP A 38 -11.75 2.46 -5.91
CA ASP A 38 -11.18 3.50 -5.05
C ASP A 38 -11.86 3.51 -3.67
N LEU A 39 -13.16 3.33 -3.64
CA LEU A 39 -13.90 3.27 -2.37
C LEU A 39 -13.45 2.07 -1.53
N VAL A 40 -13.31 0.88 -2.16
CA VAL A 40 -12.83 -0.33 -1.49
C VAL A 40 -11.44 -0.10 -0.92
N GLU A 41 -10.55 0.47 -1.71
CA GLU A 41 -9.19 0.75 -1.25
C GLU A 41 -9.18 1.68 -0.04
N ARG A 42 -9.93 2.77 -0.11
CA ARG A 42 -9.96 3.74 1.00
C ARG A 42 -10.50 3.12 2.27
N LYS A 43 -11.56 2.33 2.17
CA LYS A 43 -12.13 1.66 3.35
C LYS A 43 -11.20 0.61 3.91
N PHE A 44 -10.52 -0.12 3.04
CA PHE A 44 -9.55 -1.13 3.47
C PHE A 44 -8.39 -0.47 4.23
N VAL A 45 -7.81 0.58 3.65
CA VAL A 45 -6.71 1.32 4.28
C VAL A 45 -7.13 1.87 5.62
N ARG A 46 -8.34 2.42 5.71
CA ARG A 46 -8.87 2.95 6.97
C ARG A 46 -9.03 1.85 8.01
N THR A 47 -9.53 0.68 7.60
CA THR A 47 -9.72 -0.45 8.50
C THR A 47 -8.38 -0.92 9.08
N ILE A 48 -7.36 -1.07 8.24
CA ILE A 48 -6.05 -1.49 8.73
C ILE A 48 -5.39 -0.40 9.59
N SER A 49 -5.58 0.86 9.25
CA SER A 49 -5.06 1.97 10.05
C SER A 49 -5.70 1.99 11.44
N ASP A 50 -7.01 1.81 11.51
CA ASP A 50 -7.75 1.77 12.79
C ASP A 50 -7.30 0.57 13.65
N ALA A 51 -6.80 -0.49 13.04
CA ALA A 51 -6.28 -1.65 13.74
C ALA A 51 -4.85 -1.44 14.25
N GLY A 52 -4.24 -0.31 13.97
CA GLY A 52 -2.87 0.00 14.38
C GLY A 52 -1.82 -0.41 13.37
N ILE A 53 -2.24 -0.74 12.14
CA ILE A 53 -1.31 -1.08 11.05
C ILE A 53 -0.93 0.20 10.32
N GLU A 54 0.37 0.43 10.18
CA GLU A 54 0.90 1.59 9.49
C GLU A 54 1.53 1.15 8.18
N MET A 55 1.13 1.82 7.09
CA MET A 55 1.65 1.53 5.76
C MET A 55 2.96 2.28 5.53
N LEU A 56 3.96 1.59 4.99
CA LEU A 56 5.25 2.14 4.64
C LEU A 56 5.37 2.20 3.12
N ASP A 57 5.23 3.42 2.58
CA ASP A 57 5.37 3.69 1.15
C ASP A 57 6.46 4.76 0.99
N PRO A 58 7.74 4.37 1.01
CA PRO A 58 8.85 5.30 1.13
C PRO A 58 9.34 5.86 -0.22
N SER A 59 8.47 6.07 -1.17
CA SER A 59 8.86 6.61 -2.47
C SER A 59 9.64 7.93 -2.31
N GLU A 60 10.79 8.02 -2.96
CA GLU A 60 11.68 9.19 -2.94
C GLU A 60 12.32 9.51 -1.58
N GLN A 61 12.05 8.71 -0.57
CA GLN A 61 12.68 8.87 0.75
C GLN A 61 14.05 8.20 0.77
N LYS A 62 14.83 8.55 1.76
CA LYS A 62 16.13 7.91 1.96
C LYS A 62 15.94 6.44 2.32
N PHE A 63 16.77 5.58 1.73
CA PHE A 63 16.72 4.15 2.04
C PHE A 63 17.05 3.90 3.51
N ASP A 64 16.22 3.10 4.17
CA ASP A 64 16.41 2.71 5.56
C ASP A 64 16.35 1.19 5.64
N PRO A 65 17.49 0.52 5.89
CA PRO A 65 17.54 -0.95 5.91
C PRO A 65 16.75 -1.58 7.05
N GLU A 66 16.34 -0.80 8.05
CA GLU A 66 15.54 -1.35 9.15
C GLU A 66 14.11 -1.66 8.73
N VAL A 67 13.59 -0.94 7.72
CA VAL A 67 12.20 -1.09 7.29
C VAL A 67 12.05 -1.33 5.79
N MET A 68 13.16 -1.40 5.07
CA MET A 68 13.16 -1.57 3.62
C MET A 68 14.16 -2.62 3.19
N GLU A 69 13.86 -3.28 2.07
CA GLU A 69 14.74 -4.24 1.43
C GLU A 69 15.03 -3.76 0.02
N ALA A 70 16.31 -3.56 -0.28
CA ALA A 70 16.74 -3.13 -1.62
C ALA A 70 16.80 -4.35 -2.53
N MET A 71 15.94 -4.38 -3.53
CA MET A 71 15.86 -5.47 -4.49
C MET A 71 16.78 -5.24 -5.68
N ILE A 72 16.86 -4.00 -6.13
CA ILE A 72 17.62 -3.61 -7.33
C ILE A 72 18.24 -2.24 -7.06
N ARG A 73 19.39 -2.00 -7.68
CA ARG A 73 20.03 -0.69 -7.69
C ARG A 73 19.93 -0.10 -9.07
N VAL A 74 19.60 1.17 -9.16
CA VAL A 74 19.48 1.88 -10.43
C VAL A 74 20.35 3.13 -10.39
N PRO A 75 20.90 3.58 -11.55
CA PRO A 75 21.75 4.76 -11.55
C PRO A 75 20.97 6.03 -11.22
N ALA A 76 21.55 6.87 -10.36
CA ALA A 76 20.98 8.17 -10.06
C ALA A 76 21.26 9.14 -11.21
N GLU A 77 20.33 10.07 -11.45
CA GLU A 77 20.52 11.13 -12.42
C GLU A 77 21.23 12.34 -11.84
N SER A 78 21.20 12.45 -10.51
CA SER A 78 21.86 13.53 -9.78
C SER A 78 22.35 13.03 -8.45
N ASP A 79 23.33 13.72 -7.88
CA ASP A 79 23.96 13.30 -6.62
C ASP A 79 23.00 13.29 -5.45
N ASP A 80 22.01 14.17 -5.46
CA ASP A 80 21.04 14.25 -4.38
C ASP A 80 20.05 13.08 -4.35
N GLN A 81 19.98 12.30 -5.44
CA GLN A 81 19.15 11.09 -5.48
C GLN A 81 19.86 9.87 -4.89
N VAL A 82 21.19 9.88 -4.82
CA VAL A 82 21.96 8.72 -4.36
C VAL A 82 21.50 8.30 -2.97
N ASP A 83 21.29 7.01 -2.78
CA ASP A 83 20.79 6.36 -1.57
C ASP A 83 19.32 6.59 -1.29
N ASN A 84 18.61 7.27 -2.18
CA ASN A 84 17.15 7.40 -2.06
C ASN A 84 16.43 6.26 -2.76
N VAL A 85 15.21 6.01 -2.31
CA VAL A 85 14.33 5.02 -2.94
C VAL A 85 13.90 5.54 -4.31
N ALA A 86 14.12 4.73 -5.34
CA ALA A 86 13.71 5.06 -6.70
C ALA A 86 12.28 4.62 -6.95
N GLN A 87 11.94 3.39 -6.58
CA GLN A 87 10.62 2.82 -6.81
C GLN A 87 10.27 1.85 -5.69
N VAL A 88 9.01 1.82 -5.31
CA VAL A 88 8.48 0.87 -4.33
C VAL A 88 7.77 -0.25 -5.09
N PHE A 89 8.32 -1.46 -5.01
CA PHE A 89 7.72 -2.64 -5.64
C PHE A 89 6.67 -3.29 -4.74
N GLN A 90 6.86 -3.19 -3.43
CA GLN A 90 5.96 -3.74 -2.43
C GLN A 90 5.99 -2.82 -1.23
N LYS A 91 4.81 -2.33 -0.83
CA LYS A 91 4.71 -1.51 0.36
C LYS A 91 4.97 -2.35 1.60
N GLY A 92 5.62 -1.77 2.60
CA GLY A 92 5.82 -2.41 3.88
C GLY A 92 4.70 -2.07 4.85
N TYR A 93 4.66 -2.80 5.96
CA TYR A 93 3.65 -2.57 7.00
C TYR A 93 4.24 -2.84 8.36
N SER A 94 3.84 -2.02 9.35
CA SER A 94 4.14 -2.26 10.75
C SER A 94 2.82 -2.33 11.54
N LEU A 95 2.85 -3.03 12.67
CA LEU A 95 1.71 -3.13 13.57
C LEU A 95 2.17 -2.64 14.92
N LYS A 96 1.64 -1.48 15.34
CA LYS A 96 1.96 -0.88 16.64
C LYS A 96 3.48 -0.81 16.89
N GLY A 97 4.20 -0.36 15.88
CA GLY A 97 5.64 -0.18 15.95
C GLY A 97 6.48 -1.41 15.65
N ILE A 98 5.84 -2.55 15.40
CA ILE A 98 6.55 -3.80 15.07
C ILE A 98 6.45 -4.03 13.58
N LEU A 99 7.59 -4.18 12.92
CA LEU A 99 7.62 -4.42 11.46
C LEU A 99 6.97 -5.76 11.14
N VAL A 100 5.94 -5.75 10.29
CA VAL A 100 5.28 -6.96 9.79
C VAL A 100 5.99 -7.47 8.55
N ARG A 101 6.24 -6.56 7.59
CA ARG A 101 7.05 -6.86 6.41
C ARG A 101 7.71 -5.58 5.93
N PRO A 102 8.95 -5.66 5.42
CA PRO A 102 9.62 -4.48 4.88
C PRO A 102 9.02 -4.04 3.55
N ALA A 103 9.22 -2.78 3.20
CA ALA A 103 8.97 -2.30 1.86
C ALA A 103 10.07 -2.84 0.93
N ARG A 104 9.71 -3.32 -0.25
CA ARG A 104 10.69 -3.76 -1.25
C ARG A 104 10.83 -2.68 -2.30
N VAL A 105 12.05 -2.24 -2.50
CA VAL A 105 12.33 -1.03 -3.26
C VAL A 105 13.52 -1.20 -4.19
N SER A 106 13.63 -0.31 -5.16
CA SER A 106 14.90 -0.05 -5.84
C SER A 106 15.51 1.20 -5.24
N VAL A 107 16.84 1.28 -5.25
CA VAL A 107 17.58 2.36 -4.63
C VAL A 107 18.52 2.98 -5.68
N TYR A 108 18.57 4.30 -5.69
CA TYR A 108 19.51 5.01 -6.56
C TYR A 108 20.93 4.79 -6.08
N THR A 109 21.81 4.43 -6.99
CA THR A 109 23.23 4.27 -6.73
C THR A 109 24.00 5.27 -7.58
N GLN A 110 25.22 5.54 -7.17
CA GLN A 110 26.10 6.43 -7.91
C GLN A 110 26.44 5.81 -9.26
N SER A 111 26.27 6.59 -10.34
CA SER A 111 26.51 6.12 -11.70
C SER A 111 27.97 6.28 -12.11
#